data_5cc2d5e9b6953174c932989901bc26ee
#
_entry.id   5cc2d5e9b6953174c932989901bc26ee
#
_cell.length_a   1.000
_cell.length_b   1.000
_cell.length_c   1.000
_cell.angle_alpha   90.00
_cell.angle_beta   90.00
_cell.angle_gamma   90.00
#
_symmetry.space_group_name_H-M   'P 1'
#
loop_
_entity.id
_entity.type
_entity.pdbx_description
1 polymer ?
#
loop_
_entity_poly.entity_id
_entity_poly.type
_entity_poly.pdbx_seq_one_letter_code
_entity_poly.pdbx_strand_id
1 'polypeptide(L)'
;SSAAVAQRVRRARRAAERRLAGTPWRLNAEVSGSYLRGPDGGLSAPLSRRLMAALERGDLSLRGVDRVLRLAWTLADLEDVDTLALTHIGTALALRTSGVRP
;
A
#
# COMPACT_ATOMS: atom_id res chain seq x y z
N SER A 1 -23.72 6.81 -2.66
CA SER A 1 -23.89 8.26 -2.72
C SER A 1 -22.58 8.99 -2.53
N SER A 2 -22.55 10.24 -2.93
CA SER A 2 -21.34 11.07 -2.75
C SER A 2 -20.96 11.21 -1.28
N ALA A 3 -21.95 11.33 -0.40
CA ALA A 3 -21.69 11.44 1.04
C ALA A 3 -21.05 10.18 1.61
N ALA A 4 -21.52 9.00 1.15
CA ALA A 4 -20.94 7.74 1.60
C ALA A 4 -19.50 7.58 1.12
N VAL A 5 -19.21 7.96 -0.12
CA VAL A 5 -17.87 7.91 -0.67
C VAL A 5 -16.94 8.87 0.10
N ALA A 6 -17.40 10.10 0.35
CA ALA A 6 -16.61 11.07 1.11
C ALA A 6 -16.31 10.57 2.52
N GLN A 7 -17.27 9.91 3.17
CA GLN A 7 -17.08 9.36 4.50
C GLN A 7 -16.05 8.22 4.49
N ARG A 8 -16.08 7.36 3.47
CA ARG A 8 -15.09 6.28 3.33
C ARG A 8 -13.69 6.84 3.15
N VAL A 9 -13.54 7.88 2.34
CA VAL A 9 -12.26 8.53 2.12
C VAL A 9 -11.74 9.14 3.42
N ARG A 10 -12.61 9.81 4.19
CA ARG A 10 -12.21 10.39 5.48
C ARG A 10 -11.76 9.31 6.46
N ARG A 11 -12.47 8.18 6.52
CA ARG A 11 -12.07 7.07 7.40
C ARG A 11 -10.72 6.50 6.98
N ALA A 12 -10.51 6.33 5.68
CA ALA A 12 -9.24 5.83 5.17
C ALA A 12 -8.09 6.77 5.53
N ARG A 13 -8.30 8.08 5.42
CA ARG A 13 -7.27 9.06 5.81
C ARG A 13 -6.96 9.00 7.29
N ARG A 14 -7.98 8.84 8.14
CA ARG A 14 -7.76 8.68 9.58
C ARG A 14 -6.98 7.40 9.90
N ALA A 15 -7.28 6.31 9.18
CA ALA A 15 -6.56 5.06 9.33
C ALA A 15 -5.07 5.23 8.97
N ALA A 16 -4.79 5.91 7.87
CA ALA A 16 -3.42 6.20 7.46
C ALA A 16 -2.71 7.06 8.50
N GLU A 17 -3.37 8.10 9.01
CA GLU A 17 -2.80 8.98 10.03
C GLU A 17 -2.45 8.22 11.30
N ARG A 18 -3.31 7.31 11.74
CA ARG A 18 -3.02 6.50 12.93
C ARG A 18 -1.83 5.59 12.70
N ARG A 19 -1.77 4.96 11.54
CA ARG A 19 -0.67 4.04 11.20
C ARG A 19 0.66 4.78 11.06
N LEU A 20 0.63 5.97 10.50
CA LEU A 20 1.82 6.77 10.25
C LEU A 20 2.19 7.69 11.42
N ALA A 21 1.47 7.61 12.52
CA ALA A 21 1.78 8.40 13.72
C ALA A 21 3.22 8.11 14.16
N GLY A 22 3.94 9.16 14.50
CA GLY A 22 5.36 9.03 14.88
C GLY A 22 6.32 9.08 13.70
N THR A 23 5.81 9.05 12.47
CA THR A 23 6.62 9.26 11.27
C THR A 23 6.43 10.69 10.77
N PRO A 24 7.30 11.17 9.86
CA PRO A 24 7.12 12.51 9.27
C PRO A 24 6.00 12.58 8.23
N TRP A 25 5.34 11.47 7.92
CA TRP A 25 4.35 11.43 6.84
C TRP A 25 2.93 11.31 7.37
N ARG A 26 1.98 11.82 6.60
CA ARG A 26 0.54 11.72 6.88
C ARG A 26 -0.21 10.92 5.84
N LEU A 27 0.31 10.88 4.61
CA LEU A 27 -0.34 10.22 3.48
C LEU A 27 0.55 9.10 2.95
N ASN A 28 -0.07 8.04 2.46
CA ASN A 28 0.66 6.91 1.89
C ASN A 28 1.58 7.35 0.74
N ALA A 29 1.14 8.33 -0.06
CA ALA A 29 1.92 8.81 -1.19
C ALA A 29 3.25 9.46 -0.77
N GLU A 30 3.33 9.93 0.47
CA GLU A 30 4.52 10.62 0.98
C GLU A 30 5.57 9.67 1.52
N VAL A 31 5.17 8.45 1.88
CA VAL A 31 6.03 7.51 2.60
C VAL A 31 7.15 7.02 1.70
N SER A 32 8.37 7.03 2.22
CA SER A 32 9.52 6.57 1.44
C SER A 32 9.44 5.06 1.17
N GLY A 33 9.97 4.64 0.01
CA GLY A 33 10.00 3.23 -0.34
C GLY A 33 10.83 2.41 0.63
N SER A 34 11.96 2.96 1.10
CA SER A 34 12.81 2.24 2.05
C SER A 34 12.08 1.94 3.36
N TYR A 35 11.24 2.87 3.83
CA TYR A 35 10.43 2.64 5.02
C TYR A 35 9.39 1.54 4.76
N LEU A 36 8.69 1.64 3.62
CA LEU A 36 7.65 0.67 3.26
C LEU A 36 8.20 -0.76 3.14
N ARG A 37 9.40 -0.91 2.63
CA ARG A 37 10.06 -2.21 2.44
C ARG A 37 10.76 -2.70 3.70
N GLY A 38 10.99 -1.82 4.66
CA GLY A 38 11.73 -2.14 5.87
C GLY A 38 10.85 -2.73 6.97
N PRO A 39 11.47 -3.12 8.08
CA PRO A 39 10.74 -3.76 9.18
C PRO A 39 9.73 -2.83 9.86
N ASP A 40 10.01 -1.53 9.89
CA ASP A 40 9.10 -0.57 10.51
C ASP A 40 7.87 -0.29 9.67
N GLY A 41 7.93 -0.60 8.38
CA GLY A 41 6.80 -0.41 7.46
C GLY A 41 5.72 -1.46 7.55
N GLY A 42 5.90 -2.48 8.38
CA GLY A 42 4.89 -3.50 8.58
C GLY A 42 4.79 -4.55 7.48
N LEU A 43 5.81 -4.65 6.63
CA LEU A 43 5.83 -5.64 5.57
C LEU A 43 6.29 -6.98 6.12
N SER A 44 5.38 -7.96 6.16
CA SER A 44 5.70 -9.29 6.67
C SER A 44 6.63 -10.04 5.72
N ALA A 45 7.31 -11.07 6.23
CA ALA A 45 8.23 -11.86 5.42
C ALA A 45 7.55 -12.53 4.22
N PRO A 46 6.35 -13.15 4.35
CA PRO A 46 5.69 -13.72 3.18
C PRO A 46 5.38 -12.70 2.10
N LEU A 47 4.93 -11.50 2.47
CA LEU A 47 4.63 -10.44 1.51
C LEU A 47 5.90 -9.92 0.86
N SER A 48 6.96 -9.75 1.64
CA SER A 48 8.26 -9.34 1.13
C SER A 48 8.77 -10.33 0.08
N ARG A 49 8.69 -11.64 0.40
CA ARG A 49 9.15 -12.69 -0.53
C ARG A 49 8.40 -12.63 -1.85
N ARG A 50 7.08 -12.41 -1.80
CA ARG A 50 6.26 -12.32 -3.02
C ARG A 50 6.70 -11.15 -3.89
N LEU A 51 6.94 -10.00 -3.28
CA LEU A 51 7.37 -8.81 -4.03
C LEU A 51 8.79 -8.96 -4.57
N MET A 52 9.68 -9.54 -3.78
CA MET A 52 11.05 -9.77 -4.22
C MET A 52 11.11 -10.77 -5.36
N ALA A 53 10.26 -11.79 -5.35
CA ALA A 53 10.17 -12.74 -6.46
C ALA A 53 9.75 -12.03 -7.75
N ALA A 54 8.78 -11.12 -7.69
CA ALA A 54 8.37 -10.35 -8.85
C ALA A 54 9.50 -9.43 -9.36
N LEU A 55 10.25 -8.84 -8.43
CA LEU A 55 11.40 -8.01 -8.75
C LEU A 55 12.49 -8.83 -9.46
N GLU A 56 12.80 -10.01 -8.94
CA GLU A 56 13.82 -10.89 -9.51
C GLU A 56 13.44 -11.39 -10.90
N ARG A 57 12.16 -11.64 -11.13
CA ARG A 57 11.66 -12.05 -12.46
C ARG A 57 11.63 -10.89 -13.46
N GLY A 58 11.84 -9.66 -13.00
CA GLY A 58 11.73 -8.50 -13.86
C GLY A 58 10.29 -8.03 -14.10
N ASP A 59 9.32 -8.62 -13.40
CA ASP A 59 7.91 -8.20 -13.51
C ASP A 59 7.67 -6.85 -12.86
N LEU A 60 8.48 -6.49 -11.87
CA LEU A 60 8.42 -5.21 -11.19
C LEU A 60 9.81 -4.61 -11.09
N SER A 61 9.91 -3.30 -11.24
CA SER A 61 11.08 -2.55 -10.83
C SER A 61 10.97 -2.25 -9.33
N LEU A 62 12.04 -1.78 -8.71
CA LEU A 62 11.99 -1.36 -7.32
C LEU A 62 10.96 -0.25 -7.11
N ARG A 63 10.89 0.70 -8.06
CA ARG A 63 9.89 1.75 -8.04
C ARG A 63 8.47 1.16 -8.12
N GLY A 64 8.30 0.11 -8.92
CA GLY A 64 7.02 -0.59 -9.02
C GLY A 64 6.64 -1.26 -7.72
N VAL A 65 7.60 -1.86 -7.02
CA VAL A 65 7.35 -2.43 -5.68
C VAL A 65 6.83 -1.35 -4.74
N ASP A 66 7.48 -0.18 -4.72
CA ASP A 66 7.07 0.90 -3.83
C ASP A 66 5.66 1.40 -4.15
N ARG A 67 5.32 1.50 -5.44
CA ARG A 67 3.98 1.90 -5.87
C ARG A 67 2.93 0.88 -5.46
N VAL A 68 3.23 -0.41 -5.60
CA VAL A 68 2.34 -1.48 -5.17
C VAL A 68 2.10 -1.41 -3.67
N LEU A 69 3.16 -1.17 -2.88
CA LEU A 69 3.03 -1.07 -1.43
C LEU A 69 2.17 0.12 -1.01
N ARG A 70 2.34 1.28 -1.67
CA ARG A 70 1.50 2.45 -1.36
C ARG A 70 0.04 2.19 -1.68
N LEU A 71 -0.22 1.56 -2.81
CA LEU A 71 -1.59 1.22 -3.20
C LEU A 71 -2.18 0.18 -2.25
N ALA A 72 -1.40 -0.85 -1.90
CA ALA A 72 -1.87 -1.88 -0.98
C ALA A 72 -2.25 -1.30 0.38
N TRP A 73 -1.46 -0.36 0.91
CA TRP A 73 -1.80 0.32 2.15
C TRP A 73 -3.04 1.19 2.02
N THR A 74 -3.25 1.83 0.87
CA THR A 74 -4.47 2.57 0.62
C THR A 74 -5.69 1.65 0.66
N LEU A 75 -5.57 0.46 0.08
CA LEU A 75 -6.65 -0.53 0.12
C LEU A 75 -6.91 -1.00 1.55
N ALA A 76 -5.86 -1.25 2.33
CA ALA A 76 -6.01 -1.63 3.73
C ALA A 76 -6.68 -0.52 4.54
N ASP A 77 -6.31 0.73 4.31
CA ASP A 77 -6.91 1.88 4.99
C ASP A 77 -8.40 1.99 4.66
N LEU A 78 -8.78 1.73 3.40
CA LEU A 78 -10.18 1.74 2.99
C LEU A 78 -11.00 0.67 3.70
N GLU A 79 -10.38 -0.45 4.05
CA GLU A 79 -11.01 -1.53 4.82
C GLU A 79 -10.91 -1.29 6.33
N ASP A 80 -10.22 -0.24 6.73
CA ASP A 80 -9.97 0.09 8.14
C ASP A 80 -9.26 -1.04 8.88
N VAL A 81 -8.27 -1.64 8.22
CA VAL A 81 -7.40 -2.63 8.85
C VAL A 81 -5.98 -2.06 8.92
N ASP A 82 -5.24 -2.44 9.94
CA ASP A 82 -3.93 -1.86 10.23
C ASP A 82 -2.77 -2.76 9.85
N THR A 83 -3.05 -3.87 9.16
CA THR A 83 -2.01 -4.78 8.67
C THR A 83 -2.25 -5.09 7.20
N LEU A 84 -1.16 -5.28 6.46
CA LEU A 84 -1.26 -5.71 5.06
C LEU A 84 -1.50 -7.21 4.99
N ALA A 85 -2.45 -7.59 4.13
CA ALA A 85 -2.71 -8.98 3.80
C ALA A 85 -2.25 -9.25 2.36
N LEU A 86 -2.09 -10.53 2.04
CA LEU A 86 -1.71 -10.94 0.70
C LEU A 86 -2.74 -10.47 -0.34
N THR A 87 -4.02 -10.42 0.05
CA THR A 87 -5.08 -9.92 -0.82
C THR A 87 -4.88 -8.47 -1.23
N HIS A 88 -4.37 -7.63 -0.33
CA HIS A 88 -4.08 -6.23 -0.65
C HIS A 88 -2.99 -6.15 -1.71
N ILE A 89 -1.95 -6.94 -1.58
CA ILE A 89 -0.86 -6.99 -2.56
C ILE A 89 -1.38 -7.51 -3.90
N GLY A 90 -2.17 -8.59 -3.87
CA GLY A 90 -2.74 -9.15 -5.10
C GLY A 90 -3.63 -8.16 -5.84
N THR A 91 -4.49 -7.45 -5.11
CA THR A 91 -5.37 -6.45 -5.71
C THR A 91 -4.56 -5.28 -6.27
N ALA A 92 -3.55 -4.82 -5.52
CA ALA A 92 -2.69 -3.73 -5.99
C ALA A 92 -1.94 -4.11 -7.27
N LEU A 93 -1.44 -5.34 -7.34
CA LEU A 93 -0.78 -5.84 -8.55
C LEU A 93 -1.76 -5.90 -9.73
N ALA A 94 -2.98 -6.38 -9.48
CA ALA A 94 -4.00 -6.47 -10.53
C ALA A 94 -4.39 -5.09 -11.06
N LEU A 95 -4.56 -4.12 -10.18
CA LEU A 95 -4.88 -2.76 -10.57
C LEU A 95 -3.77 -2.13 -11.39
N ARG A 96 -2.52 -2.43 -11.04
CA ARG A 96 -1.37 -1.93 -11.79
C ARG A 96 -1.34 -2.48 -13.21
N THR A 97 -1.69 -3.77 -13.39
CA THR A 97 -1.60 -4.45 -14.68
C THR A 97 -2.86 -4.33 -15.51
N SER A 98 -3.99 -3.90 -14.93
CA SER A 98 -5.27 -3.85 -15.63
C SER A 98 -5.42 -2.63 -16.55
N GLY A 99 -4.35 -1.87 -16.76
CA GLY A 99 -4.40 -0.74 -17.66
C GLY A 99 -4.92 0.54 -17.05
N VAL A 100 -5.04 0.59 -15.73
CA VAL A 100 -5.34 1.85 -15.02
C VAL A 100 -4.08 2.70 -15.11
N ARG A 101 -3.96 3.42 -16.18
CA ARG A 101 -2.80 4.26 -16.44
C ARG A 101 -3.16 5.72 -16.32
N PRO A 102 -2.25 6.53 -15.79
CA PRO A 102 -2.45 7.95 -15.84
C PRO A 102 -2.47 8.47 -17.28
#